data_12bb4e9ae9fab3dec89aa815f2caf684
#
_entry.id   12bb4e9ae9fab3dec89aa815f2caf684
#
_cell.length_a   1.000
_cell.length_b   1.000
_cell.length_c   1.000
_cell.angle_alpha   90.00
_cell.angle_beta   90.00
_cell.angle_gamma   90.00
#
_symmetry.space_group_name_H-M   'P 1'
#
loop_
_entity.id
_entity.type
_entity.pdbx_description
1 polymer ?
#
loop_
_entity_poly.entity_id
_entity_poly.type
_entity_poly.pdbx_seq_one_letter_code
_entity_poly.pdbx_strand_id
1 'polypeptide(L)'
;CSNMIAINKVFPDLKSLGLCHSVQGTAEMLAGDLEEDINDIDYSCAGINHMAFYQQFKKKSTGEDLYPKLQRLAVEILDNKKISTRTLKKEDSGKFLEEKVRYEILRRFGYFVTESSEHFAEYVPWFIKKGRADLIEKYKIPINEYIDRCENYEKLWGILDQDISQITNGPFERSNEYASSIMDGVSNNNSVIIYGNVMNDDLIENLPSNCCVEIPCKIDNQGFKPQKIGRLPEHLAALMRTNINVQILTAEAALTQEREHIYHAAMLDPLTSANLSIDEIYSMTDELIEAHGNYLPKYN
;
A
#
# COMPACT_ATOMS: atom_id res chain seq x y z
N CYS A 1 3.47 6.32 5.28
CA CYS A 1 4.88 6.77 5.33
C CYS A 1 5.02 8.19 5.89
N SER A 2 4.32 9.21 5.35
CA SER A 2 4.47 10.60 5.82
C SER A 2 4.27 10.76 7.33
N ASN A 3 3.25 10.11 7.91
CA ASN A 3 3.02 10.12 9.36
C ASN A 3 4.21 9.54 10.15
N MET A 4 4.81 8.45 9.65
CA MET A 4 5.98 7.84 10.29
C MET A 4 7.19 8.75 10.22
N ILE A 5 7.42 9.44 9.10
CA ILE A 5 8.48 10.44 8.95
C ILE A 5 8.26 11.58 9.94
N ALA A 6 7.04 12.12 10.02
CA ALA A 6 6.71 13.22 10.93
C ALA A 6 6.88 12.81 12.40
N ILE A 7 6.35 11.65 12.81
CA ILE A 7 6.49 11.13 14.18
C ILE A 7 7.96 10.97 14.57
N ASN A 8 8.77 10.36 13.71
CA ASN A 8 10.18 10.14 14.01
C ASN A 8 10.99 11.45 14.07
N LYS A 9 10.63 12.47 13.27
CA LYS A 9 11.26 13.79 13.36
C LYS A 9 10.96 14.52 14.68
N VAL A 10 9.71 14.41 15.17
CA VAL A 10 9.27 15.07 16.41
C VAL A 10 9.69 14.29 17.66
N PHE A 11 9.63 12.96 17.58
CA PHE A 11 9.88 12.05 18.70
C PHE A 11 10.89 10.97 18.29
N PRO A 12 12.18 11.31 18.11
CA PRO A 12 13.20 10.39 17.59
C PRO A 12 13.44 9.18 18.50
N ASP A 13 13.20 9.29 19.80
CA ASP A 13 13.36 8.19 20.76
C ASP A 13 12.13 7.29 20.88
N LEU A 14 11.01 7.66 20.22
CA LEU A 14 9.79 6.86 20.26
C LEU A 14 9.93 5.63 19.37
N LYS A 15 9.86 4.46 19.98
CA LYS A 15 9.75 3.20 19.22
C LYS A 15 8.38 3.11 18.58
N SER A 16 8.29 3.47 17.30
CA SER A 16 7.06 3.48 16.52
C SER A 16 7.15 2.52 15.33
N LEU A 17 6.04 1.87 15.01
CA LEU A 17 5.91 0.93 13.91
C LEU A 17 4.57 1.18 13.21
N GLY A 18 4.60 1.55 11.94
CA GLY A 18 3.39 1.67 11.13
C GLY A 18 2.95 0.30 10.60
N LEU A 19 1.66 0.05 10.59
CA LEU A 19 1.09 -1.23 10.15
C LEU A 19 0.23 -1.04 8.91
N CYS A 20 0.31 -2.01 8.00
CA CYS A 20 -0.58 -2.16 6.85
C CYS A 20 -0.81 -3.66 6.63
N HIS A 21 -1.96 -4.03 6.07
CA HIS A 21 -2.30 -5.42 5.77
C HIS A 21 -2.13 -5.80 4.29
N SER A 22 -1.64 -4.88 3.44
CA SER A 22 -1.52 -5.12 2.00
C SER A 22 -0.53 -6.25 1.65
N VAL A 23 0.52 -6.45 2.45
CA VAL A 23 1.50 -7.51 2.21
C VAL A 23 0.88 -8.89 2.41
N GLN A 24 0.32 -9.21 3.59
CA GLN A 24 -0.28 -10.53 3.81
C GLN A 24 -1.50 -10.76 2.93
N GLY A 25 -2.38 -9.77 2.76
CA GLY A 25 -3.56 -9.90 1.91
C GLY A 25 -3.23 -10.17 0.44
N THR A 26 -2.17 -9.54 -0.07
CA THR A 26 -1.70 -9.81 -1.43
C THR A 26 -1.02 -11.17 -1.55
N ALA A 27 -0.26 -11.62 -0.54
CA ALA A 27 0.30 -12.97 -0.54
C ALA A 27 -0.79 -14.04 -0.58
N GLU A 28 -1.87 -13.88 0.20
CA GLU A 28 -3.05 -14.76 0.17
C GLU A 28 -3.73 -14.76 -1.20
N MET A 29 -3.92 -13.58 -1.79
CA MET A 29 -4.47 -13.44 -3.13
C MET A 29 -3.63 -14.18 -4.18
N LEU A 30 -2.31 -13.97 -4.17
CA LEU A 30 -1.40 -14.62 -5.12
C LEU A 30 -1.38 -16.15 -4.96
N ALA A 31 -1.40 -16.64 -3.72
CA ALA A 31 -1.52 -18.07 -3.45
C ALA A 31 -2.84 -18.61 -4.02
N GLY A 32 -3.97 -17.93 -3.79
CA GLY A 32 -5.26 -18.29 -4.36
C GLY A 32 -5.29 -18.26 -5.89
N ASP A 33 -4.69 -17.24 -6.51
CA ASP A 33 -4.61 -17.11 -7.96
C ASP A 33 -3.78 -18.22 -8.61
N LEU A 34 -2.80 -18.75 -7.88
CA LEU A 34 -1.98 -19.90 -8.29
C LEU A 34 -2.55 -21.26 -7.87
N GLU A 35 -3.66 -21.28 -7.12
CA GLU A 35 -4.26 -22.49 -6.55
C GLU A 35 -3.29 -23.23 -5.59
N GLU A 36 -2.50 -22.45 -4.81
CA GLU A 36 -1.53 -22.94 -3.84
C GLU A 36 -1.98 -22.63 -2.40
N ASP A 37 -1.55 -23.46 -1.43
CA ASP A 37 -1.82 -23.18 0.00
C ASP A 37 -0.90 -22.06 0.50
N ILE A 38 -1.46 -20.98 1.03
CA ILE A 38 -0.71 -19.86 1.61
C ILE A 38 0.26 -20.31 2.73
N ASN A 39 -0.08 -21.35 3.46
CA ASN A 39 0.78 -21.90 4.51
C ASN A 39 2.05 -22.55 3.95
N ASP A 40 2.03 -23.00 2.69
CA ASP A 40 3.21 -23.54 1.98
C ASP A 40 3.98 -22.46 1.20
N ILE A 41 3.59 -21.18 1.30
CA ILE A 41 4.28 -20.09 0.62
C ILE A 41 5.30 -19.43 1.53
N ASP A 42 6.55 -19.33 1.03
CA ASP A 42 7.62 -18.50 1.57
C ASP A 42 7.80 -17.29 0.66
N TYR A 43 7.62 -16.09 1.22
CA TYR A 43 7.75 -14.85 0.47
C TYR A 43 8.58 -13.81 1.23
N SER A 44 9.22 -12.94 0.47
CA SER A 44 9.91 -11.75 0.98
C SER A 44 9.45 -10.53 0.20
N CYS A 45 9.09 -9.48 0.92
CA CYS A 45 8.59 -8.24 0.37
C CYS A 45 9.34 -7.05 0.96
N ALA A 46 9.66 -6.05 0.14
CA ALA A 46 10.32 -4.84 0.60
C ALA A 46 10.05 -3.65 -0.34
N GLY A 47 10.00 -2.45 0.24
CA GLY A 47 9.81 -1.21 -0.49
C GLY A 47 9.29 -0.10 0.39
N ILE A 48 8.37 0.71 -0.12
CA ILE A 48 7.60 1.69 0.65
C ILE A 48 6.16 1.23 0.76
N ASN A 49 5.44 1.68 1.78
CA ASN A 49 4.03 1.31 1.96
C ASN A 49 3.20 1.58 0.70
N HIS A 50 2.38 0.62 0.31
CA HIS A 50 1.60 0.54 -0.93
C HIS A 50 2.43 0.44 -2.24
N MET A 51 3.74 0.46 -2.17
CA MET A 51 4.65 0.26 -3.31
C MET A 51 5.85 -0.60 -2.88
N ALA A 52 5.62 -1.59 -2.01
CA ALA A 52 6.57 -2.66 -1.77
C ALA A 52 6.38 -3.77 -2.80
N PHE A 53 7.44 -4.49 -3.11
CA PHE A 53 7.43 -5.56 -4.11
C PHE A 53 7.91 -6.87 -3.52
N TYR A 54 7.28 -7.97 -3.95
CA TYR A 54 7.74 -9.30 -3.58
C TYR A 54 9.07 -9.60 -4.28
N GLN A 55 10.13 -9.73 -3.49
CA GLN A 55 11.47 -10.10 -3.98
C GLN A 55 11.57 -11.61 -4.18
N GLN A 56 10.77 -12.37 -3.45
CA GLN A 56 10.70 -13.82 -3.48
C GLN A 56 9.25 -14.26 -3.28
N PHE A 57 8.85 -15.29 -4.02
CA PHE A 57 7.57 -15.98 -3.83
C PHE A 57 7.77 -17.45 -4.26
N LYS A 58 7.91 -18.35 -3.29
CA LYS A 58 8.26 -19.76 -3.53
C LYS A 58 7.51 -20.71 -2.61
N LYS A 59 7.44 -21.99 -2.96
CA LYS A 59 6.94 -23.06 -2.10
C LYS A 59 7.95 -23.41 -1.00
N LYS A 60 7.50 -23.49 0.25
CA LYS A 60 8.31 -23.95 1.40
C LYS A 60 8.69 -25.43 1.23
N SER A 61 7.70 -26.26 0.83
CA SER A 61 7.85 -27.72 0.74
C SER A 61 8.85 -28.18 -0.29
N THR A 62 8.96 -27.47 -1.43
CA THR A 62 9.78 -27.89 -2.57
C THR A 62 10.91 -26.92 -2.94
N GLY A 63 10.84 -25.67 -2.45
CA GLY A 63 11.73 -24.60 -2.89
C GLY A 63 11.42 -24.05 -4.30
N GLU A 64 10.32 -24.50 -4.94
CA GLU A 64 9.93 -24.06 -6.29
C GLU A 64 9.69 -22.57 -6.33
N ASP A 65 10.36 -21.85 -7.24
CA ASP A 65 10.08 -20.47 -7.55
C ASP A 65 8.76 -20.35 -8.31
N LEU A 66 7.82 -19.58 -7.76
CA LEU A 66 6.49 -19.41 -8.34
C LEU A 66 6.39 -18.21 -9.29
N TYR A 67 7.44 -17.38 -9.43
CA TYR A 67 7.44 -16.26 -10.36
C TYR A 67 7.18 -16.67 -11.82
N PRO A 68 7.74 -17.78 -12.34
CA PRO A 68 7.41 -18.24 -13.68
C PRO A 68 5.91 -18.57 -13.87
N LYS A 69 5.25 -19.06 -12.81
CA LYS A 69 3.78 -19.30 -12.84
C LYS A 69 3.02 -17.97 -12.82
N LEU A 70 3.42 -17.02 -11.95
CA LEU A 70 2.84 -15.68 -11.87
C LEU A 70 2.95 -14.92 -13.20
N GLN A 71 4.08 -15.03 -13.90
CA GLN A 71 4.29 -14.38 -15.21
C GLN A 71 3.33 -14.95 -16.28
N ARG A 72 3.10 -16.26 -16.31
CA ARG A 72 2.12 -16.87 -17.20
C ARG A 72 0.70 -16.42 -16.87
N LEU A 73 0.36 -16.45 -15.59
CA LEU A 73 -0.94 -16.00 -15.09
C LEU A 73 -1.20 -14.52 -15.44
N ALA A 74 -0.19 -13.66 -15.38
CA ALA A 74 -0.32 -12.26 -15.79
C ALA A 74 -0.80 -12.11 -17.23
N VAL A 75 -0.30 -12.93 -18.15
CA VAL A 75 -0.74 -12.93 -19.54
C VAL A 75 -2.21 -13.37 -19.64
N GLU A 76 -2.59 -14.44 -18.92
CA GLU A 76 -3.96 -14.97 -18.94
C GLU A 76 -4.98 -13.96 -18.39
N ILE A 77 -4.65 -13.26 -17.30
CA ILE A 77 -5.52 -12.23 -16.71
C ILE A 77 -5.63 -11.01 -17.62
N LEU A 78 -4.53 -10.54 -18.18
CA LEU A 78 -4.53 -9.39 -19.08
C LEU A 78 -5.28 -9.68 -20.39
N ASP A 79 -5.26 -10.92 -20.86
CA ASP A 79 -6.01 -11.38 -22.02
C ASP A 79 -7.48 -11.74 -21.70
N ASN A 80 -7.96 -11.55 -20.48
CA ASN A 80 -9.29 -11.94 -19.97
C ASN A 80 -9.59 -13.46 -20.07
N LYS A 81 -8.56 -14.31 -20.01
CA LYS A 81 -8.69 -15.77 -20.02
C LYS A 81 -8.84 -16.34 -18.60
N LYS A 82 -8.36 -15.60 -17.60
CA LYS A 82 -8.47 -15.93 -16.17
C LYS A 82 -8.83 -14.66 -15.37
N ILE A 83 -9.40 -14.85 -14.20
CA ILE A 83 -9.82 -13.79 -13.29
C ILE A 83 -9.07 -14.00 -11.97
N SER A 84 -8.55 -12.93 -11.36
CA SER A 84 -7.93 -13.01 -10.04
C SER A 84 -8.96 -13.34 -8.94
N THR A 85 -8.53 -14.06 -7.93
CA THR A 85 -9.39 -14.46 -6.79
C THR A 85 -9.96 -13.25 -6.04
N ARG A 86 -9.26 -12.10 -6.02
CA ARG A 86 -9.81 -10.86 -5.47
C ARG A 86 -11.05 -10.40 -6.25
N THR A 87 -11.07 -10.52 -7.56
CA THR A 87 -12.21 -10.16 -8.40
C THR A 87 -13.47 -10.97 -8.07
N LEU A 88 -13.33 -12.12 -7.42
CA LEU A 88 -14.46 -12.95 -6.97
C LEU A 88 -15.07 -12.49 -5.64
N LYS A 89 -14.43 -11.56 -4.94
CA LYS A 89 -14.90 -11.00 -3.68
C LYS A 89 -15.47 -9.60 -3.89
N LYS A 90 -16.57 -9.32 -3.21
CA LYS A 90 -17.17 -7.98 -3.19
C LYS A 90 -16.44 -7.13 -2.18
N GLU A 91 -15.93 -5.99 -2.60
CA GLU A 91 -15.26 -5.02 -1.72
C GLU A 91 -16.25 -4.16 -0.91
N ASP A 92 -15.75 -3.38 0.05
CA ASP A 92 -16.54 -2.49 0.90
C ASP A 92 -17.32 -1.43 0.10
N SER A 93 -16.81 -1.05 -1.07
CA SER A 93 -17.53 -0.20 -2.04
C SER A 93 -18.74 -0.87 -2.70
N GLY A 94 -18.93 -2.17 -2.46
CA GLY A 94 -19.96 -2.96 -3.12
C GLY A 94 -19.61 -3.41 -4.52
N LYS A 95 -18.39 -3.17 -5.00
CA LYS A 95 -17.91 -3.50 -6.34
C LYS A 95 -17.00 -4.72 -6.34
N PHE A 96 -16.89 -5.37 -7.48
CA PHE A 96 -15.87 -6.38 -7.78
C PHE A 96 -14.72 -5.68 -8.50
N LEU A 97 -13.52 -5.73 -7.92
CA LEU A 97 -12.36 -5.01 -8.44
C LEU A 97 -11.40 -5.96 -9.16
N GLU A 98 -10.89 -5.53 -10.31
CA GLU A 98 -9.95 -6.32 -11.11
C GLU A 98 -8.49 -5.93 -10.84
N GLU A 99 -7.57 -6.90 -10.94
CA GLU A 99 -6.16 -6.71 -10.61
C GLU A 99 -5.26 -6.45 -11.83
N LYS A 100 -5.81 -5.98 -12.93
CA LYS A 100 -5.09 -5.82 -14.20
C LYS A 100 -3.90 -4.87 -14.13
N VAL A 101 -3.97 -3.81 -13.32
CA VAL A 101 -2.85 -2.87 -13.15
C VAL A 101 -1.65 -3.60 -12.54
N ARG A 102 -1.84 -4.35 -11.44
CA ARG A 102 -0.75 -5.07 -10.77
C ARG A 102 -0.14 -6.16 -11.64
N TYR A 103 -0.97 -6.90 -12.38
CA TYR A 103 -0.48 -7.90 -13.31
C TYR A 103 0.25 -7.30 -14.52
N GLU A 104 -0.14 -6.10 -14.98
CA GLU A 104 0.64 -5.37 -15.99
C GLU A 104 1.99 -4.92 -15.43
N ILE A 105 2.03 -4.48 -14.18
CA ILE A 105 3.28 -4.12 -13.48
C ILE A 105 4.18 -5.35 -13.33
N LEU A 106 3.65 -6.49 -12.89
CA LEU A 106 4.41 -7.74 -12.85
C LEU A 106 5.03 -8.06 -14.22
N ARG A 107 4.24 -7.96 -15.28
CA ARG A 107 4.70 -8.24 -16.65
C ARG A 107 5.82 -7.30 -17.10
N ARG A 108 5.79 -6.01 -16.70
CA ARG A 108 6.75 -4.99 -17.15
C ARG A 108 7.95 -4.84 -16.25
N PHE A 109 7.75 -4.94 -14.92
CA PHE A 109 8.79 -4.72 -13.93
C PHE A 109 9.38 -6.03 -13.39
N GLY A 110 8.75 -7.17 -13.66
CA GLY A 110 9.24 -8.47 -13.21
C GLY A 110 8.90 -8.83 -11.76
N TYR A 111 8.29 -7.91 -11.01
CA TYR A 111 7.96 -8.06 -9.60
C TYR A 111 6.52 -7.67 -9.32
N PHE A 112 5.86 -8.40 -8.40
CA PHE A 112 4.49 -8.10 -8.02
C PHE A 112 4.46 -7.08 -6.90
N VAL A 113 3.54 -6.09 -6.98
CA VAL A 113 3.39 -5.00 -6.01
C VAL A 113 2.32 -5.32 -4.98
N THR A 114 2.48 -4.82 -3.74
CA THR A 114 1.63 -5.16 -2.61
C THR A 114 0.25 -4.51 -2.61
N GLU A 115 0.11 -3.29 -3.13
CA GLU A 115 -1.16 -2.58 -3.07
C GLU A 115 -2.09 -2.94 -4.23
N SER A 116 -3.38 -2.73 -4.03
CA SER A 116 -4.42 -2.98 -5.02
C SER A 116 -4.25 -2.20 -6.32
N SER A 117 -4.87 -2.69 -7.39
CA SER A 117 -4.75 -2.08 -8.72
C SER A 117 -5.28 -0.66 -8.78
N GLU A 118 -6.37 -0.35 -8.09
CA GLU A 118 -6.95 0.99 -8.02
C GLU A 118 -5.99 1.99 -7.38
N HIS A 119 -5.42 1.66 -6.22
CA HIS A 119 -4.50 2.56 -5.52
C HIS A 119 -3.14 2.63 -6.21
N PHE A 120 -2.61 1.53 -6.71
CA PHE A 120 -1.34 1.58 -7.43
C PHE A 120 -1.44 2.44 -8.70
N ALA A 121 -2.59 2.43 -9.39
CA ALA A 121 -2.83 3.29 -10.54
C ALA A 121 -2.74 4.79 -10.21
N GLU A 122 -3.03 5.17 -8.96
CA GLU A 122 -2.94 6.54 -8.46
C GLU A 122 -1.50 6.98 -8.14
N TYR A 123 -0.57 6.04 -7.88
CA TYR A 123 0.82 6.36 -7.55
C TYR A 123 1.75 6.50 -8.75
N VAL A 124 1.27 6.20 -9.96
CA VAL A 124 2.09 6.17 -11.18
C VAL A 124 1.43 6.89 -12.35
N PRO A 125 2.19 7.45 -13.30
CA PRO A 125 1.64 8.32 -14.34
C PRO A 125 1.08 7.57 -15.56
N TRP A 126 0.86 6.25 -15.50
CA TRP A 126 0.68 5.46 -16.72
C TRP A 126 -0.76 5.04 -17.01
N PHE A 127 -1.59 4.87 -16.00
CA PHE A 127 -2.88 4.21 -16.12
C PHE A 127 -4.05 5.19 -16.17
N ILE A 128 -4.00 6.26 -15.37
CA ILE A 128 -5.01 7.31 -15.30
C ILE A 128 -4.46 8.55 -16.01
N LYS A 129 -5.02 8.85 -17.18
CA LYS A 129 -4.57 9.98 -18.00
C LYS A 129 -5.75 10.80 -18.50
N LYS A 130 -5.60 12.14 -18.46
CA LYS A 130 -6.60 13.08 -18.98
C LYS A 130 -6.93 12.75 -20.44
N GLY A 131 -8.21 12.56 -20.74
CA GLY A 131 -8.69 12.23 -22.09
C GLY A 131 -8.48 10.79 -22.55
N ARG A 132 -8.00 9.86 -21.68
CA ARG A 132 -7.73 8.46 -22.03
C ARG A 132 -8.65 7.50 -21.27
N ALA A 133 -9.96 7.65 -21.47
CA ALA A 133 -10.97 6.74 -20.92
C ALA A 133 -10.76 5.27 -21.36
N ASP A 134 -10.12 5.06 -22.51
CA ASP A 134 -9.74 3.73 -23.01
C ASP A 134 -8.78 2.99 -22.06
N LEU A 135 -7.89 3.71 -21.35
CA LEU A 135 -7.00 3.09 -20.36
C LEU A 135 -7.76 2.67 -19.10
N ILE A 136 -8.68 3.52 -18.63
CA ILE A 136 -9.56 3.22 -17.50
C ILE A 136 -10.35 1.94 -17.78
N GLU A 137 -10.99 1.85 -18.96
CA GLU A 137 -11.74 0.67 -19.38
C GLU A 137 -10.84 -0.56 -19.54
N LYS A 138 -9.68 -0.41 -20.18
CA LYS A 138 -8.73 -1.51 -20.41
C LYS A 138 -8.28 -2.17 -19.12
N TYR A 139 -7.93 -1.37 -18.12
CA TYR A 139 -7.38 -1.85 -16.84
C TYR A 139 -8.46 -1.98 -15.76
N LYS A 140 -9.72 -1.66 -16.08
CA LYS A 140 -10.87 -1.73 -15.16
C LYS A 140 -10.63 -0.96 -13.86
N ILE A 141 -10.10 0.27 -13.99
CA ILE A 141 -9.79 1.11 -12.84
C ILE A 141 -11.09 1.76 -12.33
N PRO A 142 -11.47 1.55 -11.06
CA PRO A 142 -12.68 2.13 -10.51
C PRO A 142 -12.43 3.60 -10.13
N ILE A 143 -12.94 4.51 -10.94
CA ILE A 143 -12.93 5.94 -10.60
C ILE A 143 -13.96 6.22 -9.50
N ASN A 144 -13.60 7.03 -8.51
CA ASN A 144 -14.43 7.40 -7.36
C ASN A 144 -14.82 6.23 -6.42
N GLU A 145 -14.07 5.14 -6.44
CA GLU A 145 -14.34 3.97 -5.56
C GLU A 145 -14.38 4.37 -4.08
N TYR A 146 -13.50 5.28 -3.65
CA TYR A 146 -13.46 5.77 -2.28
C TYR A 146 -14.74 6.49 -1.86
N ILE A 147 -15.38 7.24 -2.75
CA ILE A 147 -16.68 7.89 -2.49
C ILE A 147 -17.76 6.83 -2.25
N ASP A 148 -17.84 5.82 -3.12
CA ASP A 148 -18.77 4.69 -2.96
C ASP A 148 -18.55 3.96 -1.62
N ARG A 149 -17.29 3.78 -1.21
CA ARG A 149 -16.93 3.20 0.09
C ARG A 149 -17.42 4.04 1.26
N CYS A 150 -17.20 5.36 1.24
CA CYS A 150 -17.69 6.27 2.27
C CYS A 150 -19.21 6.22 2.38
N GLU A 151 -19.93 6.27 1.26
CA GLU A 151 -21.40 6.16 1.24
C GLU A 151 -21.90 4.83 1.83
N ASN A 152 -21.20 3.73 1.57
CA ASN A 152 -21.55 2.44 2.13
C ASN A 152 -21.27 2.38 3.64
N TYR A 153 -20.19 2.98 4.12
CA TYR A 153 -19.90 3.07 5.56
C TYR A 153 -20.96 3.91 6.30
N GLU A 154 -21.44 5.02 5.72
CA GLU A 154 -22.54 5.79 6.30
C GLU A 154 -23.82 4.95 6.44
N LYS A 155 -24.16 4.15 5.41
CA LYS A 155 -25.30 3.23 5.45
C LYS A 155 -25.12 2.16 6.52
N LEU A 156 -23.91 1.54 6.61
CA LEU A 156 -23.57 0.54 7.61
C LEU A 156 -23.64 1.11 9.03
N TRP A 157 -23.15 2.34 9.23
CA TRP A 157 -23.22 3.00 10.53
C TRP A 157 -24.64 3.11 11.08
N GLY A 158 -25.62 3.38 10.20
CA GLY A 158 -27.04 3.46 10.59
C GLY A 158 -27.67 2.14 11.04
N ILE A 159 -27.05 0.99 10.71
CA ILE A 159 -27.54 -0.35 11.11
C ILE A 159 -26.67 -1.02 12.18
N LEU A 160 -25.53 -0.43 12.53
CA LEU A 160 -24.55 -1.02 13.47
C LEU A 160 -25.14 -1.24 14.86
N ASP A 161 -26.03 -0.37 15.35
CA ASP A 161 -26.72 -0.52 16.61
C ASP A 161 -27.63 -1.76 16.67
N GLN A 162 -28.12 -2.23 15.50
CA GLN A 162 -28.94 -3.44 15.41
C GLN A 162 -28.06 -4.70 15.37
N ASP A 163 -26.88 -4.63 14.83
CA ASP A 163 -25.97 -5.77 14.63
C ASP A 163 -25.04 -6.03 15.82
N ILE A 164 -24.77 -5.03 16.68
CA ILE A 164 -23.92 -5.22 17.87
C ILE A 164 -24.40 -6.38 18.74
N SER A 165 -25.71 -6.57 18.90
CA SER A 165 -26.28 -7.67 19.66
C SER A 165 -26.08 -9.05 18.99
N GLN A 166 -25.88 -9.09 17.67
CA GLN A 166 -25.61 -10.30 16.90
C GLN A 166 -24.11 -10.64 16.89
N ILE A 167 -23.23 -9.61 16.78
CA ILE A 167 -21.79 -9.76 16.81
C ILE A 167 -21.29 -10.36 18.13
N THR A 168 -21.93 -10.03 19.25
CA THR A 168 -21.55 -10.53 20.59
C THR A 168 -21.92 -11.99 20.84
N ASN A 169 -22.73 -12.62 20.00
CA ASN A 169 -23.25 -13.98 20.17
C ASN A 169 -22.66 -15.02 19.17
N GLY A 170 -21.82 -14.58 18.23
CA GLY A 170 -21.16 -15.46 17.26
C GLY A 170 -19.78 -15.95 17.70
N PRO A 171 -19.23 -16.99 17.06
CA PRO A 171 -17.84 -17.37 17.25
C PRO A 171 -16.94 -16.23 16.74
N PHE A 172 -15.98 -15.80 17.56
CA PHE A 172 -14.98 -14.83 17.15
C PHE A 172 -13.97 -15.51 16.22
N GLU A 173 -13.92 -15.07 14.97
CA GLU A 173 -12.87 -15.44 14.03
C GLU A 173 -11.66 -14.53 14.21
N ARG A 174 -10.46 -15.12 14.18
CA ARG A 174 -9.22 -14.35 14.23
C ARG A 174 -9.02 -13.61 12.90
N SER A 175 -8.84 -12.30 12.96
CA SER A 175 -8.48 -11.50 11.77
C SER A 175 -7.00 -11.69 11.40
N ASN A 176 -6.64 -11.30 10.17
CA ASN A 176 -5.25 -11.30 9.68
C ASN A 176 -4.44 -10.07 10.14
N GLU A 177 -5.00 -9.26 11.04
CA GLU A 177 -4.34 -8.06 11.55
C GLU A 177 -3.17 -8.41 12.48
N TYR A 178 -2.09 -7.64 12.38
CA TYR A 178 -0.84 -7.89 13.12
C TYR A 178 -0.92 -7.59 14.61
N ALA A 179 -1.87 -6.78 15.09
CA ALA A 179 -1.89 -6.27 16.46
C ALA A 179 -1.83 -7.38 17.50
N SER A 180 -2.66 -8.41 17.37
CA SER A 180 -2.68 -9.54 18.31
C SER A 180 -1.38 -10.34 18.31
N SER A 181 -0.76 -10.53 17.13
CA SER A 181 0.51 -11.23 16.98
C SER A 181 1.68 -10.43 17.58
N ILE A 182 1.65 -9.11 17.45
CA ILE A 182 2.64 -8.21 18.07
C ILE A 182 2.51 -8.28 19.60
N MET A 183 1.29 -8.18 20.13
CA MET A 183 1.03 -8.26 21.57
C MET A 183 1.50 -9.61 22.16
N ASP A 184 1.21 -10.70 21.48
CA ASP A 184 1.63 -12.04 21.88
C ASP A 184 3.16 -12.19 21.82
N GLY A 185 3.80 -11.72 20.74
CA GLY A 185 5.25 -11.73 20.59
C GLY A 185 5.98 -10.98 21.70
N VAL A 186 5.48 -9.80 22.04
CA VAL A 186 6.10 -8.96 23.09
C VAL A 186 5.82 -9.54 24.48
N SER A 187 4.60 -10.01 24.76
CA SER A 187 4.20 -10.44 26.11
C SER A 187 4.67 -11.84 26.45
N ASN A 188 4.60 -12.79 25.48
CA ASN A 188 4.85 -14.22 25.69
C ASN A 188 6.13 -14.71 25.00
N ASN A 189 6.88 -13.81 24.36
CA ASN A 189 8.08 -14.15 23.59
C ASN A 189 7.83 -15.15 22.43
N ASN A 190 6.60 -15.18 21.93
CA ASN A 190 6.24 -15.93 20.72
C ASN A 190 6.70 -15.16 19.49
N SER A 191 7.96 -15.38 19.09
CA SER A 191 8.57 -14.62 18.02
C SER A 191 7.81 -14.76 16.70
N VAL A 192 7.49 -13.62 16.06
CA VAL A 192 6.80 -13.56 14.78
C VAL A 192 7.50 -12.55 13.84
N ILE A 193 7.41 -12.77 12.54
CA ILE A 193 7.82 -11.81 11.53
C ILE A 193 6.55 -11.18 10.96
N ILE A 194 6.51 -9.85 11.00
CA ILE A 194 5.47 -9.03 10.37
C ILE A 194 6.12 -8.07 9.36
N TYR A 195 5.33 -7.49 8.48
CA TYR A 195 5.78 -6.42 7.62
C TYR A 195 5.36 -5.08 8.22
N GLY A 196 6.35 -4.25 8.53
CA GLY A 196 6.12 -3.00 9.24
C GLY A 196 6.78 -1.81 8.55
N ASN A 197 6.19 -0.65 8.77
CA ASN A 197 6.66 0.62 8.26
C ASN A 197 7.57 1.30 9.29
N VAL A 198 8.85 1.47 8.93
CA VAL A 198 9.89 2.04 9.79
C VAL A 198 10.74 3.04 9.02
N MET A 199 11.51 3.88 9.71
CA MET A 199 12.51 4.71 9.04
C MET A 199 13.57 3.84 8.38
N ASN A 200 14.03 4.25 7.19
CA ASN A 200 14.93 3.43 6.37
C ASN A 200 16.27 3.16 7.07
N ASP A 201 16.91 4.18 7.61
CA ASP A 201 18.20 4.05 8.33
C ASP A 201 19.14 2.99 7.69
N ASP A 202 19.35 3.08 6.37
CA ASP A 202 20.15 2.17 5.53
C ASP A 202 19.68 0.70 5.49
N LEU A 203 18.43 0.40 5.87
CA LEU A 203 17.83 -0.93 5.75
C LEU A 203 17.63 -1.34 4.28
N ILE A 204 17.27 -0.38 3.43
CA ILE A 204 17.29 -0.46 1.97
C ILE A 204 18.34 0.53 1.45
N GLU A 205 19.48 0.03 1.00
CA GLU A 205 20.69 0.82 0.73
C GLU A 205 20.56 1.83 -0.42
N ASN A 206 19.68 1.58 -1.38
CA ASN A 206 19.47 2.46 -2.55
C ASN A 206 18.18 3.29 -2.48
N LEU A 207 17.65 3.46 -1.27
CA LEU A 207 16.62 4.46 -0.97
C LEU A 207 17.16 5.51 0.03
N PRO A 208 16.60 6.73 0.07
CA PRO A 208 17.01 7.75 1.04
C PRO A 208 16.89 7.27 2.49
N SER A 209 17.89 7.56 3.34
CA SER A 209 17.90 7.14 4.76
C SER A 209 16.76 7.74 5.57
N ASN A 210 16.30 8.94 5.20
CA ASN A 210 15.23 9.69 5.85
C ASN A 210 13.82 9.36 5.33
N CYS A 211 13.66 8.34 4.48
CA CYS A 211 12.32 7.87 4.07
C CYS A 211 11.77 6.79 5.01
N CYS A 212 10.49 6.49 4.87
CA CYS A 212 9.85 5.36 5.55
C CYS A 212 9.75 4.17 4.58
N VAL A 213 10.13 2.97 5.06
CA VAL A 213 10.12 1.73 4.27
C VAL A 213 9.26 0.67 4.92
N GLU A 214 8.64 -0.19 4.11
CA GLU A 214 7.88 -1.37 4.52
C GLU A 214 8.72 -2.62 4.29
N ILE A 215 9.10 -3.27 5.39
CA ILE A 215 10.06 -4.39 5.39
C ILE A 215 9.70 -5.43 6.47
N PRO A 216 10.28 -6.65 6.41
CA PRO A 216 10.14 -7.62 7.48
C PRO A 216 10.70 -7.08 8.81
N CYS A 217 9.91 -7.20 9.87
CA CYS A 217 10.28 -6.86 11.24
C CYS A 217 10.07 -8.08 12.13
N LYS A 218 11.11 -8.51 12.82
CA LYS A 218 11.00 -9.54 13.85
C LYS A 218 10.43 -8.92 15.12
N ILE A 219 9.37 -9.52 15.65
CA ILE A 219 8.77 -9.16 16.94
C ILE A 219 9.17 -10.23 17.96
N ASP A 220 9.62 -9.80 19.14
CA ASP A 220 9.85 -10.66 20.30
C ASP A 220 9.72 -9.84 21.60
N ASN A 221 10.06 -10.40 22.76
CA ASN A 221 9.95 -9.72 24.06
C ASN A 221 10.87 -8.49 24.23
N GLN A 222 11.74 -8.20 23.26
CA GLN A 222 12.54 -6.96 23.20
C GLN A 222 11.88 -5.85 22.35
N GLY A 223 10.72 -6.14 21.76
CA GLY A 223 9.99 -5.26 20.87
C GLY A 223 10.12 -5.67 19.41
N PHE A 224 10.25 -4.70 18.50
CA PHE A 224 10.41 -4.98 17.07
C PHE A 224 11.85 -4.71 16.61
N LYS A 225 12.29 -5.52 15.65
CA LYS A 225 13.62 -5.44 15.04
C LYS A 225 13.49 -5.51 13.52
N PRO A 226 13.67 -4.38 12.80
CA PRO A 226 13.68 -4.36 11.34
C PRO A 226 14.81 -5.23 10.79
N GLN A 227 14.54 -5.93 9.69
CA GLN A 227 15.54 -6.73 9.00
C GLN A 227 16.17 -5.93 7.86
N LYS A 228 17.50 -5.95 7.77
CA LYS A 228 18.20 -5.30 6.66
C LYS A 228 17.91 -6.04 5.36
N ILE A 229 17.50 -5.31 4.32
CA ILE A 229 17.18 -5.83 2.99
C ILE A 229 18.39 -5.77 2.05
N GLY A 230 19.25 -4.73 2.21
CA GLY A 230 20.30 -4.43 1.26
C GLY A 230 19.79 -3.63 0.05
N ARG A 231 20.25 -3.95 -1.16
CA ARG A 231 19.87 -3.23 -2.37
C ARG A 231 18.66 -3.88 -3.05
N LEU A 232 17.64 -3.09 -3.36
CA LEU A 232 16.58 -3.50 -4.27
C LEU A 232 17.03 -3.40 -5.74
N PRO A 233 16.34 -4.10 -6.67
CA PRO A 233 16.50 -3.83 -8.11
C PRO A 233 16.34 -2.33 -8.40
N GLU A 234 17.28 -1.76 -9.17
CA GLU A 234 17.39 -0.30 -9.32
C GLU A 234 16.14 0.35 -9.93
N HIS A 235 15.47 -0.32 -10.85
CA HIS A 235 14.23 0.16 -11.45
C HIS A 235 13.08 0.26 -10.43
N LEU A 236 13.01 -0.64 -9.43
CA LEU A 236 12.02 -0.58 -8.35
C LEU A 236 12.36 0.58 -7.39
N ALA A 237 13.62 0.71 -6.99
CA ALA A 237 14.07 1.81 -6.15
C ALA A 237 13.85 3.18 -6.83
N ALA A 238 14.10 3.26 -8.15
CA ALA A 238 13.83 4.47 -8.93
C ALA A 238 12.33 4.84 -8.92
N LEU A 239 11.46 3.85 -9.08
CA LEU A 239 10.01 4.05 -9.02
C LEU A 239 9.57 4.52 -7.62
N MET A 240 10.06 3.88 -6.56
CA MET A 240 9.75 4.27 -5.17
C MET A 240 10.18 5.71 -4.87
N ARG A 241 11.34 6.16 -5.36
CA ARG A 241 11.85 7.52 -5.14
C ARG A 241 10.89 8.60 -5.63
N THR A 242 10.08 8.34 -6.66
CA THR A 242 9.08 9.32 -7.12
C THR A 242 8.04 9.62 -6.04
N ASN A 243 7.57 8.60 -5.34
CA ASN A 243 6.58 8.75 -4.27
C ASN A 243 7.23 9.14 -2.92
N ILE A 244 8.47 8.73 -2.65
CA ILE A 244 9.22 9.16 -1.47
C ILE A 244 9.35 10.68 -1.42
N ASN A 245 9.58 11.35 -2.55
CA ASN A 245 9.66 12.81 -2.63
C ASN A 245 8.36 13.46 -2.13
N VAL A 246 7.21 12.96 -2.58
CA VAL A 246 5.89 13.44 -2.13
C VAL A 246 5.70 13.22 -0.63
N GLN A 247 6.05 12.03 -0.13
CA GLN A 247 5.90 11.68 1.28
C GLN A 247 6.75 12.56 2.20
N ILE A 248 7.99 12.85 1.81
CA ILE A 248 8.89 13.73 2.56
C ILE A 248 8.34 15.16 2.57
N LEU A 249 7.95 15.72 1.42
CA LEU A 249 7.40 17.07 1.33
C LEU A 249 6.09 17.22 2.09
N THR A 250 5.24 16.20 2.09
CA THR A 250 4.01 16.17 2.90
C THR A 250 4.34 16.25 4.40
N ALA A 251 5.36 15.50 4.85
CA ALA A 251 5.80 15.57 6.25
C ALA A 251 6.42 16.94 6.58
N GLU A 252 7.21 17.52 5.67
CA GLU A 252 7.76 18.88 5.85
C GLU A 252 6.64 19.91 5.94
N ALA A 253 5.66 19.89 5.04
CA ALA A 253 4.50 20.79 5.08
C ALA A 253 3.79 20.74 6.44
N ALA A 254 3.56 19.52 6.95
CA ALA A 254 2.89 19.34 8.25
C ALA A 254 3.72 19.85 9.43
N LEU A 255 5.03 19.74 9.39
CA LEU A 255 5.93 20.09 10.50
C LEU A 255 6.34 21.58 10.49
N THR A 256 6.59 22.13 9.31
CA THR A 256 7.04 23.54 9.17
C THR A 256 5.88 24.50 9.04
N GLN A 257 4.70 24.02 8.63
CA GLN A 257 3.53 24.83 8.28
C GLN A 257 3.81 25.80 7.11
N GLU A 258 4.82 25.52 6.29
CA GLU A 258 5.12 26.27 5.07
C GLU A 258 4.22 25.77 3.93
N ARG A 259 3.38 26.66 3.41
CA ARG A 259 2.40 26.36 2.36
C ARG A 259 3.06 25.88 1.06
N GLU A 260 4.23 26.39 0.73
CA GLU A 260 4.97 26.05 -0.50
C GLU A 260 5.26 24.53 -0.58
N HIS A 261 5.49 23.85 0.54
CA HIS A 261 5.71 22.40 0.54
C HIS A 261 4.51 21.61 0.05
N ILE A 262 3.28 22.11 0.24
CA ILE A 262 2.06 21.46 -0.27
C ILE A 262 2.05 21.52 -1.79
N TYR A 263 2.33 22.70 -2.38
CA TYR A 263 2.40 22.84 -3.84
C TYR A 263 3.52 21.99 -4.43
N HIS A 264 4.70 21.98 -3.80
CA HIS A 264 5.82 21.18 -4.27
C HIS A 264 5.51 19.67 -4.19
N ALA A 265 4.82 19.21 -3.14
CA ALA A 265 4.38 17.83 -3.05
C ALA A 265 3.41 17.47 -4.20
N ALA A 266 2.42 18.32 -4.46
CA ALA A 266 1.46 18.14 -5.55
C ALA A 266 2.13 18.18 -6.93
N MET A 267 3.11 19.09 -7.16
CA MET A 267 3.88 19.18 -8.39
C MET A 267 4.76 17.95 -8.66
N LEU A 268 5.27 17.32 -7.63
CA LEU A 268 6.14 16.14 -7.73
C LEU A 268 5.37 14.81 -7.67
N ASP A 269 4.06 14.86 -7.40
CA ASP A 269 3.21 13.68 -7.49
C ASP A 269 3.14 13.18 -8.94
N PRO A 270 3.48 11.89 -9.19
CA PRO A 270 3.59 11.37 -10.56
C PRO A 270 2.29 11.42 -11.36
N LEU A 271 1.14 11.21 -10.71
CA LEU A 271 -0.15 11.24 -11.38
C LEU A 271 -0.58 12.68 -11.67
N THR A 272 -0.46 13.56 -10.70
CA THR A 272 -0.84 14.96 -10.78
C THR A 272 -0.02 15.66 -11.88
N SER A 273 1.32 15.52 -11.85
CA SER A 273 2.22 16.13 -12.82
C SER A 273 2.06 15.61 -14.25
N ALA A 274 1.57 14.36 -14.40
CA ALA A 274 1.31 13.80 -15.73
C ALA A 274 -0.01 14.28 -16.37
N ASN A 275 -0.90 14.91 -15.60
CA ASN A 275 -2.25 15.26 -16.03
C ASN A 275 -2.56 16.75 -16.00
N LEU A 276 -1.85 17.56 -15.19
CA LEU A 276 -2.12 18.96 -14.94
C LEU A 276 -0.91 19.84 -15.28
N SER A 277 -1.17 21.07 -15.75
CA SER A 277 -0.17 22.13 -15.83
C SER A 277 0.15 22.69 -14.44
N ILE A 278 1.24 23.48 -14.34
CA ILE A 278 1.64 24.11 -13.07
C ILE A 278 0.51 24.96 -12.49
N ASP A 279 -0.14 25.78 -13.32
CA ASP A 279 -1.23 26.65 -12.88
C ASP A 279 -2.45 25.86 -12.42
N GLU A 280 -2.78 24.75 -13.12
CA GLU A 280 -3.86 23.84 -12.70
C GLU A 280 -3.54 23.14 -11.36
N ILE A 281 -2.28 22.77 -11.11
CA ILE A 281 -1.84 22.18 -9.84
C ILE A 281 -2.01 23.18 -8.69
N TYR A 282 -1.58 24.42 -8.88
CA TYR A 282 -1.75 25.47 -7.87
C TYR A 282 -3.23 25.73 -7.58
N SER A 283 -4.06 25.91 -8.62
CA SER A 283 -5.51 26.11 -8.46
C SER A 283 -6.18 24.94 -7.72
N MET A 284 -5.91 23.72 -8.12
CA MET A 284 -6.42 22.51 -7.45
C MET A 284 -6.00 22.47 -5.97
N THR A 285 -4.74 22.79 -5.67
CA THR A 285 -4.22 22.78 -4.31
C THR A 285 -4.90 23.84 -3.44
N ASP A 286 -5.12 25.06 -3.98
CA ASP A 286 -5.84 26.14 -3.29
C ASP A 286 -7.27 25.73 -3.00
N GLU A 287 -7.99 25.19 -3.98
CA GLU A 287 -9.34 24.71 -3.84
C GLU A 287 -9.47 23.62 -2.76
N LEU A 288 -8.51 22.68 -2.72
CA LEU A 288 -8.47 21.64 -1.69
C LEU A 288 -8.20 22.21 -0.30
N ILE A 289 -7.26 23.15 -0.17
CA ILE A 289 -6.98 23.82 1.13
C ILE A 289 -8.21 24.56 1.62
N GLU A 290 -8.89 25.30 0.74
CA GLU A 290 -10.12 26.02 1.06
C GLU A 290 -11.24 25.05 1.49
N ALA A 291 -11.45 23.96 0.75
CA ALA A 291 -12.46 22.96 1.05
C ALA A 291 -12.22 22.25 2.39
N HIS A 292 -10.97 22.01 2.77
CA HIS A 292 -10.64 21.42 4.08
C HIS A 292 -10.84 22.40 5.25
N GLY A 293 -10.73 23.70 5.01
CA GLY A 293 -11.02 24.75 6.00
C GLY A 293 -10.34 24.51 7.36
N ASN A 294 -11.12 24.42 8.41
CA ASN A 294 -10.62 24.27 9.79
C ASN A 294 -10.02 22.89 10.12
N TYR A 295 -10.08 21.91 9.22
CA TYR A 295 -9.40 20.61 9.41
C TYR A 295 -7.89 20.71 9.17
N LEU A 296 -7.44 21.76 8.49
CA LEU A 296 -6.02 22.02 8.28
C LEU A 296 -5.50 23.11 9.23
N PRO A 297 -4.22 23.05 9.66
CA PRO A 297 -3.60 24.16 10.35
C PRO A 297 -3.50 25.38 9.43
N LYS A 298 -3.26 26.54 10.02
CA LYS A 298 -2.91 27.73 9.22
C LYS A 298 -1.49 27.58 8.72
N TYR A 299 -1.33 27.57 7.41
CA TYR A 299 -0.03 27.60 6.74
C TYR A 299 0.45 29.03 6.55
N ASN A 300 1.77 29.23 6.65
CA ASN A 300 2.43 30.52 6.42
C ASN A 300 2.64 30.80 4.93
#